data_a2ff8b560d13e721f18bcf9e28b20a84
#
_entry.id   a2ff8b560d13e721f18bcf9e28b20a84
#
_cell.length_a   1.000
_cell.length_b   1.000
_cell.length_c   1.000
_cell.angle_alpha   90.00
_cell.angle_beta   90.00
_cell.angle_gamma   90.00
#
_symmetry.space_group_name_H-M   'P 1'
#
loop_
_entity.id
_entity.type
_entity.pdbx_description
1 polymer ?
#
loop_
_entity_poly.entity_id
_entity_poly.type
_entity_poly.pdbx_seq_one_letter_code
_entity_poly.pdbx_strand_id
1 'polypeptide(L)'
;MTISNKSKAKGTAYEQKIANKLSNEFKKEFRRVPLSGSIDYLKGDIWVPSDTAWWPYCIEAKHYKDLQWNNLLTSKTTDILNFWKQTLRESEVMNKKPLLIFRWNRSKDFVGYVDEFNDIPYIEIKSFGYKFKISLLEDWINAFKREFL
;
A
#
# COMPACT_ATOMS: atom_id res chain seq x y z
N MET A 1 5.05 23.46 14.07
CA MET A 1 5.86 22.35 13.62
C MET A 1 5.76 22.19 12.12
N THR A 2 6.60 22.88 11.41
CA THR A 2 6.58 22.91 9.95
C THR A 2 6.91 21.55 9.32
N ILE A 3 7.84 20.77 9.92
CA ILE A 3 8.24 19.48 9.40
C ILE A 3 7.06 18.48 9.44
N SER A 4 6.35 18.39 10.55
CA SER A 4 5.22 17.47 10.68
C SER A 4 4.06 17.87 9.77
N ASN A 5 3.82 19.16 9.55
CA ASN A 5 2.79 19.63 8.62
C ASN A 5 3.14 19.28 7.16
N LYS A 6 4.40 19.45 6.76
CA LYS A 6 4.86 19.08 5.43
C LYS A 6 4.74 17.57 5.20
N SER A 7 5.10 16.76 6.18
CA SER A 7 4.98 15.30 6.10
C SER A 7 3.54 14.85 5.97
N LYS A 8 2.62 15.46 6.72
CA LYS A 8 1.19 15.19 6.60
C LYS A 8 0.64 15.58 5.23
N ALA A 9 1.00 16.77 4.75
CA ALA A 9 0.56 17.24 3.43
C ALA A 9 1.06 16.31 2.32
N LYS A 10 2.32 15.86 2.39
CA LYS A 10 2.91 14.92 1.44
C LYS A 10 2.19 13.57 1.46
N GLY A 11 1.91 13.05 2.65
CA GLY A 11 1.17 11.80 2.82
C GLY A 11 -0.24 11.88 2.26
N THR A 12 -0.96 12.94 2.58
CA THR A 12 -2.32 13.19 2.09
C THR A 12 -2.35 13.32 0.56
N ALA A 13 -1.41 14.05 -0.01
CA ALA A 13 -1.30 14.22 -1.45
C ALA A 13 -1.05 12.88 -2.16
N TYR A 14 -0.20 12.04 -1.59
CA TYR A 14 0.08 10.73 -2.16
C TYR A 14 -1.14 9.81 -2.09
N GLU A 15 -1.82 9.76 -0.95
CA GLU A 15 -3.05 8.99 -0.79
C GLU A 15 -4.09 9.39 -1.86
N GLN A 16 -4.27 10.70 -2.07
CA GLN A 16 -5.22 11.20 -3.06
C GLN A 16 -4.79 10.82 -4.48
N LYS A 17 -3.51 10.94 -4.79
CA LYS A 17 -2.95 10.55 -6.09
C LYS A 17 -3.23 9.06 -6.37
N ILE A 18 -2.98 8.19 -5.41
CA ILE A 18 -3.21 6.75 -5.57
C ILE A 18 -4.71 6.46 -5.69
N ALA A 19 -5.55 7.09 -4.88
CA ALA A 19 -6.99 6.92 -4.98
C ALA A 19 -7.50 7.28 -6.39
N ASN A 20 -7.03 8.40 -6.93
CA ASN A 20 -7.39 8.83 -8.28
C ASN A 20 -6.90 7.83 -9.34
N LYS A 21 -5.68 7.33 -9.21
CA LYS A 21 -5.11 6.34 -10.13
C LYS A 21 -5.93 5.05 -10.13
N LEU A 22 -6.23 4.51 -8.97
CA LEU A 22 -7.02 3.28 -8.86
C LEU A 22 -8.45 3.48 -9.37
N SER A 23 -9.05 4.65 -9.12
CA SER A 23 -10.36 4.98 -9.64
C SER A 23 -10.38 4.96 -11.16
N ASN A 24 -9.38 5.56 -11.80
CA ASN A 24 -9.25 5.58 -13.25
C ASN A 24 -9.01 4.18 -13.83
N GLU A 25 -8.16 3.40 -13.18
CA GLU A 25 -7.77 2.08 -13.67
C GLU A 25 -8.90 1.05 -13.56
N PHE A 26 -9.64 1.06 -12.46
CA PHE A 26 -10.68 0.06 -12.20
C PHE A 26 -12.10 0.52 -12.47
N LYS A 27 -12.28 1.79 -12.88
CA LYS A 27 -13.61 2.37 -13.16
C LYS A 27 -14.57 2.26 -11.98
N LYS A 28 -14.03 2.39 -10.77
CA LYS A 28 -14.76 2.45 -9.52
C LYS A 28 -14.24 3.60 -8.68
N GLU A 29 -15.04 4.12 -7.77
CA GLU A 29 -14.62 5.23 -6.94
C GLU A 29 -13.79 4.73 -5.75
N PHE A 30 -12.50 5.06 -5.76
CA PHE A 30 -11.61 4.88 -4.62
C PHE A 30 -11.47 6.21 -3.91
N ARG A 31 -11.61 6.21 -2.61
CA ARG A 31 -11.50 7.43 -1.76
C ARG A 31 -10.52 7.22 -0.63
N ARG A 32 -10.00 8.32 -0.13
CA ARG A 32 -9.25 8.30 1.13
C ARG A 32 -10.22 7.96 2.26
N VAL A 33 -9.74 7.14 3.22
CA VAL A 33 -10.51 6.82 4.42
C VAL A 33 -10.62 8.10 5.28
N PRO A 34 -11.84 8.52 5.66
CA PRO A 34 -11.99 9.75 6.46
C PRO A 34 -11.38 9.58 7.85
N LEU A 35 -10.66 10.60 8.31
CA LEU A 35 -10.14 10.73 9.68
C LEU A 35 -9.60 9.43 10.25
N SER A 36 -8.42 9.03 9.81
CA SER A 36 -7.80 7.77 10.22
C SER A 36 -7.86 7.57 11.73
N GLY A 37 -8.32 6.40 12.17
CA GLY A 37 -8.43 6.04 13.57
C GLY A 37 -9.72 6.39 14.25
N SER A 38 -10.60 7.19 13.62
CA SER A 38 -11.89 7.55 14.21
C SER A 38 -12.99 6.52 13.98
N ILE A 39 -12.78 5.60 13.05
CA ILE A 39 -13.75 4.55 12.71
C ILE A 39 -13.09 3.18 12.94
N ASP A 40 -13.62 2.42 13.90
CA ASP A 40 -12.98 1.17 14.33
C ASP A 40 -13.01 0.07 13.28
N TYR A 41 -14.04 0.05 12.44
CA TYR A 41 -14.20 -1.00 11.43
C TYR A 41 -13.62 -0.62 10.06
N LEU A 42 -13.14 0.61 9.89
CA LEU A 42 -12.61 1.10 8.63
C LEU A 42 -11.14 1.52 8.81
N LYS A 43 -10.24 0.66 8.35
CA LYS A 43 -8.80 0.86 8.46
C LYS A 43 -8.17 1.03 7.08
N GLY A 44 -6.90 1.40 7.06
CA GLY A 44 -6.20 1.69 5.83
C GLY A 44 -6.35 3.15 5.42
N ASP A 45 -5.77 3.48 4.30
CA ASP A 45 -5.73 4.86 3.80
C ASP A 45 -6.71 5.10 2.66
N ILE A 46 -7.07 4.06 1.91
CA ILE A 46 -7.92 4.13 0.70
C ILE A 46 -8.91 2.98 0.71
N TRP A 47 -10.14 3.26 0.31
CA TRP A 47 -11.20 2.26 0.26
C TRP A 47 -12.15 2.50 -0.91
N VAL A 48 -13.08 1.58 -1.13
CA VAL A 48 -14.12 1.68 -2.17
C VAL A 48 -15.48 1.80 -1.49
N PRO A 49 -15.98 3.01 -1.24
CA PRO A 49 -17.17 3.20 -0.42
C PRO A 49 -18.47 2.64 -1.03
N SER A 50 -18.59 2.67 -2.35
CA SER A 50 -19.80 2.22 -3.03
C SER A 50 -19.87 0.70 -3.21
N ASP A 51 -18.76 -0.02 -3.06
CA ASP A 51 -18.69 -1.46 -3.30
C ASP A 51 -17.53 -2.09 -2.53
N THR A 52 -17.62 -2.02 -1.22
CA THR A 52 -16.55 -2.53 -0.36
C THR A 52 -16.34 -4.04 -0.49
N ALA A 53 -17.41 -4.79 -0.80
CA ALA A 53 -17.33 -6.24 -0.93
C ALA A 53 -16.55 -6.67 -2.19
N TRP A 54 -16.56 -5.85 -3.23
CA TRP A 54 -15.81 -6.12 -4.45
C TRP A 54 -14.31 -6.05 -4.26
N TRP A 55 -13.85 -5.11 -3.42
CA TRP A 55 -12.42 -4.83 -3.25
C TRP A 55 -11.82 -5.67 -2.12
N PRO A 56 -10.94 -6.64 -2.43
CA PRO A 56 -10.46 -7.59 -1.42
C PRO A 56 -9.28 -7.12 -0.58
N TYR A 57 -8.86 -5.86 -0.71
CA TYR A 57 -7.64 -5.37 -0.07
C TYR A 57 -7.88 -4.27 0.94
N CYS A 58 -7.02 -4.22 1.97
CA CYS A 58 -6.85 -3.07 2.85
C CYS A 58 -5.57 -2.35 2.40
N ILE A 59 -5.69 -1.11 1.95
CA ILE A 59 -4.59 -0.36 1.34
C ILE A 59 -3.96 0.59 2.35
N GLU A 60 -2.65 0.50 2.51
CA GLU A 60 -1.81 1.53 3.11
C GLU A 60 -1.01 2.21 2.00
N ALA A 61 -0.94 3.54 2.03
CA ALA A 61 -0.20 4.33 1.04
C ALA A 61 0.86 5.17 1.75
N LYS A 62 2.11 5.01 1.35
CA LYS A 62 3.25 5.66 2.01
C LYS A 62 4.18 6.31 1.00
N HIS A 63 4.53 7.59 1.24
CA HIS A 63 5.54 8.31 0.48
C HIS A 63 6.65 8.76 1.43
N TYR A 64 7.87 8.28 1.24
CA TYR A 64 8.98 8.60 2.12
C TYR A 64 10.26 8.89 1.33
N LYS A 65 11.29 9.37 2.04
CA LYS A 65 12.48 9.91 1.37
C LYS A 65 13.33 8.84 0.72
N ASP A 66 13.52 7.71 1.40
CA ASP A 66 14.53 6.74 1.01
C ASP A 66 14.10 5.33 1.41
N LEU A 67 14.48 4.35 0.61
CA LEU A 67 14.28 2.95 0.91
C LEU A 67 15.59 2.37 1.45
N GLN A 68 15.61 1.99 2.69
CA GLN A 68 16.82 1.59 3.41
C GLN A 68 17.23 0.14 3.08
N TRP A 69 17.63 -0.10 1.83
CA TRP A 69 17.98 -1.43 1.34
C TRP A 69 19.04 -2.12 2.20
N ASN A 70 20.09 -1.37 2.60
CA ASN A 70 21.16 -1.93 3.41
C ASN A 70 20.61 -2.51 4.72
N ASN A 71 19.67 -1.83 5.34
CA ASN A 71 19.08 -2.28 6.60
C ASN A 71 18.27 -3.56 6.42
N LEU A 72 17.59 -3.70 5.29
CA LEU A 72 16.87 -4.95 4.98
C LEU A 72 17.81 -6.14 4.90
N LEU A 73 18.96 -5.95 4.28
CA LEU A 73 19.94 -7.02 4.08
C LEU A 73 20.80 -7.29 5.33
N THR A 74 20.90 -6.34 6.22
CA THR A 74 21.70 -6.48 7.45
C THR A 74 20.86 -6.78 8.69
N SER A 75 19.62 -7.22 8.48
CA SER A 75 18.68 -7.60 9.55
C SER A 75 18.37 -6.47 10.54
N LYS A 76 18.36 -5.24 10.05
CA LYS A 76 17.93 -4.08 10.83
C LYS A 76 16.49 -3.73 10.49
N THR A 77 15.76 -3.19 11.45
CA THR A 77 14.39 -2.70 11.23
C THR A 77 14.44 -1.53 10.25
N THR A 78 13.51 -1.52 9.30
CA THR A 78 13.40 -0.47 8.28
C THR A 78 11.98 0.09 8.24
N ASP A 79 11.84 1.25 7.61
CA ASP A 79 10.52 1.85 7.42
C ASP A 79 9.59 0.93 6.63
N ILE A 80 10.09 0.26 5.58
CA ILE A 80 9.23 -0.63 4.78
C ILE A 80 8.70 -1.81 5.60
N LEU A 81 9.52 -2.39 6.49
CA LEU A 81 9.06 -3.46 7.36
C LEU A 81 8.04 -2.96 8.38
N ASN A 82 8.24 -1.77 8.91
CA ASN A 82 7.28 -1.16 9.83
C ASN A 82 5.95 -0.85 9.14
N PHE A 83 5.99 -0.35 7.93
CA PHE A 83 4.79 -0.08 7.12
C PHE A 83 4.07 -1.37 6.75
N TRP A 84 4.82 -2.41 6.41
CA TRP A 84 4.24 -3.72 6.13
C TRP A 84 3.54 -4.31 7.36
N LYS A 85 4.18 -4.20 8.52
CA LYS A 85 3.60 -4.63 9.79
C LYS A 85 2.28 -3.90 10.09
N GLN A 86 2.25 -2.59 9.84
CA GLN A 86 1.02 -1.79 9.99
C GLN A 86 -0.06 -2.27 9.01
N THR A 87 0.31 -2.51 7.76
CA THR A 87 -0.60 -2.97 6.72
C THR A 87 -1.23 -4.31 7.10
N LEU A 88 -0.42 -5.26 7.59
CA LEU A 88 -0.92 -6.55 8.06
C LEU A 88 -1.92 -6.40 9.20
N ARG A 89 -1.57 -5.59 10.20
CA ARG A 89 -2.43 -5.40 11.37
C ARG A 89 -3.78 -4.82 10.97
N GLU A 90 -3.80 -3.82 10.12
CA GLU A 90 -5.03 -3.18 9.68
C GLU A 90 -5.85 -4.06 8.74
N SER A 91 -5.18 -4.83 7.88
CA SER A 91 -5.86 -5.78 6.99
C SER A 91 -6.57 -6.89 7.78
N GLU A 92 -5.99 -7.32 8.88
CA GLU A 92 -6.62 -8.31 9.77
C GLU A 92 -7.91 -7.76 10.39
N VAL A 93 -7.90 -6.50 10.85
CA VAL A 93 -9.09 -5.84 11.38
C VAL A 93 -10.20 -5.78 10.34
N MET A 94 -9.85 -5.51 9.10
CA MET A 94 -10.79 -5.40 7.99
C MET A 94 -11.19 -6.77 7.41
N ASN A 95 -10.54 -7.84 7.81
CA ASN A 95 -10.66 -9.18 7.21
C ASN A 95 -10.43 -9.12 5.69
N LYS A 96 -9.40 -8.41 5.28
CA LYS A 96 -8.98 -8.23 3.89
C LYS A 96 -7.52 -8.54 3.71
N LYS A 97 -7.08 -8.66 2.45
CA LYS A 97 -5.67 -8.87 2.14
C LYS A 97 -4.87 -7.57 2.30
N PRO A 98 -3.62 -7.64 2.74
CA PRO A 98 -2.78 -6.46 2.84
C PRO A 98 -2.30 -6.00 1.47
N LEU A 99 -2.27 -4.67 1.27
CA LEU A 99 -1.75 -4.06 0.07
C LEU A 99 -1.04 -2.76 0.46
N LEU A 100 0.29 -2.77 0.43
CA LEU A 100 1.10 -1.60 0.76
C LEU A 100 1.55 -0.93 -0.54
N ILE A 101 1.00 0.24 -0.84
CA ILE A 101 1.39 1.03 -2.00
C ILE A 101 2.35 2.12 -1.52
N PHE A 102 3.51 2.23 -2.15
CA PHE A 102 4.53 3.13 -1.65
C PHE A 102 5.43 3.66 -2.75
N ARG A 103 6.07 4.78 -2.44
CA ARG A 103 7.17 5.31 -3.24
C ARG A 103 8.15 6.05 -2.33
N TRP A 104 9.38 6.17 -2.77
CA TRP A 104 10.32 7.12 -2.18
C TRP A 104 10.56 8.25 -3.18
N ASN A 105 11.29 9.29 -2.76
CA ASN A 105 11.51 10.46 -3.62
C ASN A 105 12.16 10.06 -4.95
N ARG A 106 11.57 10.53 -6.05
CA ARG A 106 12.03 10.31 -7.42
C ARG A 106 11.93 8.85 -7.90
N SER A 107 11.17 8.02 -7.21
CA SER A 107 10.95 6.65 -7.66
C SER A 107 9.62 6.53 -8.40
N LYS A 108 9.37 5.34 -8.96
CA LYS A 108 8.04 4.93 -9.41
C LYS A 108 7.21 4.50 -8.21
N ASP A 109 5.93 4.19 -8.44
CA ASP A 109 5.07 3.62 -7.42
C ASP A 109 5.27 2.11 -7.37
N PHE A 110 5.40 1.58 -6.16
CA PHE A 110 5.58 0.16 -5.88
C PHE A 110 4.44 -0.36 -5.03
N VAL A 111 4.32 -1.68 -4.99
CA VAL A 111 3.31 -2.33 -4.17
C VAL A 111 3.89 -3.56 -3.47
N GLY A 112 3.63 -3.65 -2.17
CA GLY A 112 3.90 -4.83 -1.36
C GLY A 112 2.62 -5.64 -1.22
N TYR A 113 2.68 -6.96 -1.45
CA TYR A 113 1.51 -7.81 -1.52
C TYR A 113 1.85 -9.29 -1.22
N VAL A 114 0.82 -10.10 -1.03
CA VAL A 114 0.98 -11.54 -0.78
C VAL A 114 0.38 -12.43 -1.86
N ASP A 115 -0.28 -11.86 -2.85
CA ASP A 115 -0.92 -12.63 -3.93
C ASP A 115 0.09 -13.44 -4.75
N GLU A 116 -0.40 -14.49 -5.40
CA GLU A 116 0.42 -15.41 -6.20
C GLU A 116 0.44 -15.02 -7.70
N PHE A 117 0.74 -13.75 -8.00
CA PHE A 117 0.92 -13.31 -9.39
C PHE A 117 2.32 -13.68 -9.86
N ASN A 118 2.42 -14.71 -10.69
CA ASN A 118 3.70 -15.24 -11.13
C ASN A 118 4.15 -14.72 -12.51
N ASP A 119 3.29 -13.96 -13.17
CA ASP A 119 3.52 -13.45 -14.52
C ASP A 119 4.08 -12.03 -14.57
N ILE A 120 4.40 -11.45 -13.43
CA ILE A 120 5.00 -10.12 -13.33
C ILE A 120 6.32 -10.19 -12.56
N PRO A 121 7.27 -9.27 -12.87
CA PRO A 121 8.51 -9.19 -12.09
C PRO A 121 8.24 -8.83 -10.63
N TYR A 122 8.95 -9.47 -9.71
CA TYR A 122 8.83 -9.15 -8.29
C TYR A 122 10.13 -9.44 -7.54
N ILE A 123 10.27 -8.77 -6.40
CA ILE A 123 11.30 -9.05 -5.41
C ILE A 123 10.59 -9.64 -4.20
N GLU A 124 11.09 -10.74 -3.65
CA GLU A 124 10.54 -11.30 -2.42
C GLU A 124 11.36 -10.85 -1.22
N ILE A 125 10.67 -10.28 -0.24
CA ILE A 125 11.27 -9.89 1.03
C ILE A 125 10.97 -10.96 2.08
N LYS A 126 12.02 -11.47 2.71
CA LYS A 126 11.93 -12.38 3.86
C LYS A 126 12.80 -11.79 4.96
N SER A 127 12.20 -11.21 5.98
CA SER A 127 12.95 -10.54 7.04
C SER A 127 12.09 -10.43 8.29
N PHE A 128 12.68 -10.66 9.44
CA PHE A 128 12.00 -10.56 10.75
C PHE A 128 10.70 -11.37 10.83
N GLY A 129 10.64 -12.53 10.17
CA GLY A 129 9.43 -13.36 10.14
C GLY A 129 8.37 -12.91 9.14
N TYR A 130 8.58 -11.82 8.45
CA TYR A 130 7.67 -11.32 7.41
C TYR A 130 8.10 -11.84 6.05
N LYS A 131 7.10 -12.12 5.21
CA LYS A 131 7.31 -12.54 3.83
C LYS A 131 6.29 -11.86 2.94
N PHE A 132 6.76 -11.08 1.98
CA PHE A 132 5.88 -10.41 1.01
C PHE A 132 6.66 -10.11 -0.27
N LYS A 133 5.93 -9.82 -1.33
CA LYS A 133 6.49 -9.49 -2.63
C LYS A 133 6.38 -8.00 -2.89
N ILE A 134 7.31 -7.48 -3.70
CA ILE A 134 7.28 -6.10 -4.17
C ILE A 134 7.35 -6.10 -5.69
N SER A 135 6.41 -5.42 -6.32
CA SER A 135 6.38 -5.20 -7.77
C SER A 135 6.11 -3.74 -8.06
N LEU A 136 6.24 -3.34 -9.32
CA LEU A 136 5.73 -2.05 -9.74
C LEU A 136 4.20 -2.05 -9.62
N LEU A 137 3.64 -0.96 -9.16
CA LEU A 137 2.19 -0.84 -9.02
C LEU A 137 1.47 -1.07 -10.34
N GLU A 138 2.02 -0.54 -11.42
CA GLU A 138 1.44 -0.70 -12.76
C GLU A 138 1.35 -2.17 -13.18
N ASP A 139 2.40 -2.94 -12.93
CA ASP A 139 2.41 -4.38 -13.23
C ASP A 139 1.39 -5.13 -12.39
N TRP A 140 1.30 -4.79 -11.10
CA TRP A 140 0.32 -5.39 -10.21
C TRP A 140 -1.12 -5.10 -10.64
N ILE A 141 -1.41 -3.85 -11.03
CA ILE A 141 -2.74 -3.46 -11.53
C ILE A 141 -3.12 -4.32 -12.74
N ASN A 142 -2.20 -4.49 -13.68
CA ASN A 142 -2.43 -5.29 -14.88
C ASN A 142 -2.64 -6.77 -14.53
N ALA A 143 -1.87 -7.30 -13.60
CA ALA A 143 -2.03 -8.67 -13.14
C ALA A 143 -3.40 -8.89 -12.48
N PHE A 144 -3.81 -7.97 -11.63
CA PHE A 144 -5.13 -8.01 -10.98
C PHE A 144 -6.25 -8.01 -12.03
N LYS A 145 -6.15 -7.15 -13.04
CA LYS A 145 -7.15 -7.09 -14.12
C LYS A 145 -7.25 -8.40 -14.88
N ARG A 146 -6.11 -9.02 -15.20
CA ARG A 146 -6.09 -10.33 -15.90
C ARG A 146 -6.73 -11.44 -15.06
N GLU A 147 -6.49 -11.42 -13.75
CA GLU A 147 -6.96 -12.47 -12.86
C GLU A 147 -8.44 -12.33 -12.50
N PHE A 148 -8.93 -11.11 -12.29
CA PHE A 148 -10.25 -10.86 -11.68
C PHE A 148 -11.23 -10.08 -12.57
N LEU A 149 -10.75 -9.53 -13.66
CA LEU A 149 -11.59 -8.78 -14.60
C LEU A 149 -11.42 -9.31 -16.02
#